data_754831c81b9064279c6697b26e3dbfa0
#
_entry.id   754831c81b9064279c6697b26e3dbfa0
#
_cell.length_a   1.000
_cell.length_b   1.000
_cell.length_c   1.000
_cell.angle_alpha   90.00
_cell.angle_beta   90.00
_cell.angle_gamma   90.00
#
_symmetry.space_group_name_H-M   'P 1'
#
loop_
_entity.id
_entity.type
_entity.pdbx_description
1 polymer ?
#
loop_
_entity_poly.entity_id
_entity_poly.type
_entity_poly.pdbx_seq_one_letter_code
_entity_poly.pdbx_strand_id
1 'polypeptide(L)'
;RRQRQMCIRDRDLVNLISELYVDDSILNIDINLELSYQSECVRCLFKKANKMKNSRSFKLNIDVENDYEINFDREHVDIEPFISEIIIDNLDTLYICSNKCKGLCGVCGNNMNKIKCNCEEKNLKESPFSSLSQLDL
;
A
#
# COMPACT_ATOMS: atom_id res chain seq x y z
N ARG A 1 7.57 15.11 -19.49
CA ARG A 1 7.52 14.70 -18.07
C ARG A 1 6.67 13.44 -17.99
N ARG A 2 7.29 12.28 -17.77
CA ARG A 2 6.57 11.03 -17.54
C ARG A 2 6.03 11.08 -16.11
N GLN A 3 4.73 11.30 -15.95
CA GLN A 3 4.02 10.94 -14.74
C GLN A 3 4.14 9.41 -14.58
N ARG A 4 4.75 8.96 -13.49
CA ARG A 4 4.60 7.59 -13.05
C ARG A 4 3.19 7.51 -12.47
N GLN A 5 2.25 7.07 -13.28
CA GLN A 5 0.97 6.60 -12.77
C GLN A 5 1.26 5.39 -11.89
N MET A 6 1.15 5.55 -10.58
CA MET A 6 0.80 4.42 -9.72
C MET A 6 -0.47 3.85 -10.32
N CYS A 7 -0.49 2.54 -10.60
CA CYS A 7 -1.63 1.85 -11.19
C CYS A 7 -2.82 1.84 -10.21
N ILE A 8 -3.47 2.96 -10.07
CA ILE A 8 -4.86 3.04 -9.65
C ILE A 8 -5.64 2.65 -10.90
N ARG A 9 -6.17 1.43 -10.94
CA ARG A 9 -7.07 1.01 -12.01
C ARG A 9 -8.26 1.95 -12.01
N ASP A 10 -8.73 2.37 -13.19
CA ASP A 10 -9.81 3.31 -13.50
C ASP A 10 -11.18 3.11 -12.79
N ARG A 11 -11.26 2.33 -11.72
CA ARG A 11 -12.47 2.02 -10.96
C ARG A 11 -12.38 2.28 -9.48
N ASP A 12 -11.24 2.74 -8.98
CA ASP A 12 -11.09 3.05 -7.57
C ASP A 12 -11.59 4.48 -7.35
N LEU A 13 -12.81 4.59 -6.84
CA LEU A 13 -13.40 5.86 -6.47
C LEU A 13 -12.71 6.37 -5.21
N VAL A 14 -12.01 7.48 -5.36
CA VAL A 14 -11.41 8.23 -4.26
C VAL A 14 -12.29 9.44 -4.00
N ASN A 15 -12.90 9.49 -2.84
CA ASN A 15 -13.60 10.68 -2.36
C ASN A 15 -12.65 11.43 -1.42
N LEU A 16 -12.29 12.63 -1.80
CA LEU A 16 -11.40 13.51 -1.06
C LEU A 16 -12.13 14.80 -0.72
N ILE A 17 -12.14 15.14 0.54
CA ILE A 17 -12.55 16.45 1.03
C ILE A 17 -11.39 17.02 1.82
N SER A 18 -10.89 18.18 1.42
CA SER A 18 -9.81 18.88 2.11
C SER A 18 -10.22 20.31 2.44
N GLU A 19 -9.92 20.71 3.66
CA GLU A 19 -10.08 22.10 4.12
C GLU A 19 -8.70 22.66 4.47
N LEU A 20 -8.37 23.81 3.90
CA LEU A 20 -7.09 24.46 4.08
C LEU A 20 -7.34 25.87 4.58
N TYR A 21 -6.64 26.25 5.66
CA TYR A 21 -6.66 27.61 6.16
C TYR A 21 -5.31 27.97 6.80
N VAL A 22 -4.96 29.24 6.74
CA VAL A 22 -3.75 29.79 7.33
C VAL A 22 -4.15 30.59 8.57
N ASP A 23 -3.51 30.33 9.68
CA ASP A 23 -3.65 31.07 10.94
C ASP A 23 -2.25 31.53 11.39
N ASP A 24 -2.04 32.83 11.42
CA ASP A 24 -0.72 33.47 11.56
C ASP A 24 0.27 32.94 10.50
N SER A 25 1.27 32.16 10.89
CA SER A 25 2.24 31.51 9.99
C SER A 25 2.04 29.99 9.93
N ILE A 26 0.90 29.48 10.37
CA ILE A 26 0.59 28.05 10.42
C ILE A 26 -0.44 27.72 9.34
N LEU A 27 -0.05 26.90 8.38
CA LEU A 27 -0.96 26.27 7.43
C LEU A 27 -1.57 25.03 8.07
N ASN A 28 -2.88 25.04 8.22
CA ASN A 28 -3.68 23.90 8.69
C ASN A 28 -4.31 23.21 7.46
N ILE A 29 -4.15 21.91 7.38
CA ILE A 29 -4.67 21.07 6.28
C ILE A 29 -5.46 19.94 6.93
N ASP A 30 -6.78 19.94 6.76
CA ASP A 30 -7.66 18.88 7.19
C ASP A 30 -8.07 18.04 5.99
N ILE A 31 -7.75 16.75 6.01
CA ILE A 31 -8.00 15.82 4.91
C ILE A 31 -8.92 14.71 5.39
N ASN A 32 -10.05 14.56 4.69
CA ASN A 32 -10.96 13.43 4.82
C ASN A 32 -10.89 12.61 3.53
N LEU A 33 -10.40 11.38 3.65
CA LEU A 33 -10.18 10.47 2.53
C LEU A 33 -11.06 9.23 2.67
N GLU A 34 -11.80 8.90 1.62
CA GLU A 34 -12.49 7.63 1.47
C GLU A 34 -12.07 6.97 0.17
N LEU A 35 -11.48 5.78 0.28
CA LEU A 35 -10.89 5.04 -0.83
C LEU A 35 -11.43 3.61 -0.85
N SER A 36 -11.82 3.13 -2.03
CA SER A 36 -12.12 1.71 -2.27
C SER A 36 -10.97 1.08 -3.04
N TYR A 37 -10.40 0.00 -2.52
CA TYR A 37 -9.25 -0.67 -3.13
C TYR A 37 -9.35 -2.19 -3.06
N GLN A 38 -8.57 -2.88 -3.86
CA GLN A 38 -8.49 -4.34 -3.85
C GLN A 38 -7.17 -4.77 -3.19
N SER A 39 -7.28 -5.58 -2.13
CA SER A 39 -6.14 -6.30 -1.56
C SER A 39 -6.04 -7.69 -2.16
N GLU A 40 -4.83 -8.14 -2.41
CA GLU A 40 -4.53 -9.48 -2.91
C GLU A 40 -3.74 -10.25 -1.84
N CYS A 41 -4.22 -11.44 -1.49
CA CYS A 41 -3.55 -12.28 -0.51
C CYS A 41 -2.18 -12.72 -1.02
N VAL A 42 -1.11 -12.42 -0.27
CA VAL A 42 0.27 -12.74 -0.65
C VAL A 42 0.54 -14.26 -0.74
N ARG A 43 -0.34 -15.11 -0.18
CA ARG A 43 -0.19 -16.57 -0.21
C ARG A 43 -1.00 -17.25 -1.30
N CYS A 44 -2.25 -16.86 -1.52
CA CYS A 44 -3.16 -17.59 -2.42
C CYS A 44 -3.75 -16.72 -3.54
N LEU A 45 -3.31 -15.46 -3.65
CA LEU A 45 -3.73 -14.49 -4.67
C LEU A 45 -5.25 -14.21 -4.66
N PHE A 46 -5.92 -14.51 -3.54
CA PHE A 46 -7.33 -14.17 -3.39
C PHE A 46 -7.50 -12.67 -3.27
N LYS A 47 -8.35 -12.11 -4.12
CA LYS A 47 -8.65 -10.67 -4.14
C LYS A 47 -9.85 -10.35 -3.27
N LYS A 48 -9.73 -9.33 -2.44
CA LYS A 48 -10.79 -8.82 -1.59
C LYS A 48 -10.93 -7.32 -1.81
N ALA A 49 -12.16 -6.86 -2.03
CA ALA A 49 -12.47 -5.44 -2.05
C ALA A 49 -12.52 -4.92 -0.60
N ASN A 50 -11.79 -3.86 -0.34
CA ASN A 50 -11.74 -3.16 0.94
C ASN A 50 -12.11 -1.69 0.76
N LYS A 51 -12.57 -1.08 1.84
CA LYS A 51 -12.79 0.35 1.91
C LYS A 51 -11.97 0.92 3.06
N MET A 52 -11.31 2.02 2.80
CA MET A 52 -10.60 2.80 3.79
C MET A 52 -11.27 4.15 3.94
N LYS A 53 -11.46 4.57 5.18
CA LYS A 53 -11.90 5.92 5.52
C LYS A 53 -10.97 6.45 6.60
N ASN A 54 -10.30 7.54 6.32
CA ASN A 54 -9.38 8.17 7.24
C ASN A 54 -9.58 9.69 7.25
N SER A 55 -9.37 10.29 8.42
CA SER A 55 -9.39 11.73 8.61
C SER A 55 -8.13 12.13 9.35
N ARG A 56 -7.34 13.05 8.80
CA ARG A 56 -6.08 13.48 9.37
C ARG A 56 -5.89 14.98 9.18
N SER A 57 -5.34 15.62 10.22
CA SER A 57 -5.01 17.05 10.22
C SER A 57 -3.50 17.22 10.27
N PHE A 58 -2.99 18.09 9.42
CA PHE A 58 -1.58 18.49 9.37
C PHE A 58 -1.46 19.97 9.74
N LYS A 59 -0.39 20.31 10.43
CA LYS A 59 -0.04 21.68 10.80
C LYS A 59 1.39 21.96 10.40
N LEU A 60 1.57 22.93 9.54
CA LEU A 60 2.86 23.28 8.97
C LEU A 60 3.16 24.74 9.21
N ASN A 61 4.36 25.04 9.67
CA ASN A 61 4.82 26.41 9.76
C ASN A 61 5.36 26.84 8.40
N ILE A 62 4.81 27.92 7.82
CA ILE A 62 5.16 28.41 6.48
C ILE A 62 6.56 29.05 6.48
N ASP A 63 6.99 29.61 7.61
CA ASP A 63 8.25 30.37 7.73
C ASP A 63 9.46 29.47 8.07
N VAL A 64 9.24 28.17 8.32
CA VAL A 64 10.28 27.22 8.70
C VAL A 64 10.36 26.10 7.65
N GLU A 65 11.58 25.66 7.36
CA GLU A 65 11.81 24.51 6.51
C GLU A 65 11.12 23.27 7.11
N ASN A 66 10.25 22.65 6.34
CA ASN A 66 9.48 21.47 6.74
C ASN A 66 10.05 20.22 6.09
N ASP A 67 9.79 19.04 6.69
CA ASP A 67 10.16 17.74 6.12
C ASP A 67 9.42 17.44 4.81
N TYR A 68 8.36 18.17 4.52
CA TYR A 68 7.62 18.08 3.27
C TYR A 68 8.16 19.09 2.26
N GLU A 69 8.60 18.64 1.09
CA GLU A 69 8.89 19.50 -0.06
C GLU A 69 7.59 20.07 -0.61
N ILE A 70 7.01 21.04 0.10
CA ILE A 70 5.75 21.66 -0.28
C ILE A 70 6.03 22.77 -1.26
N ASN A 71 5.54 22.62 -2.47
CA ASN A 71 5.44 23.72 -3.41
C ASN A 71 4.30 24.63 -2.97
N PHE A 72 4.64 25.59 -2.12
CA PHE A 72 3.72 26.62 -1.67
C PHE A 72 3.90 27.84 -2.56
N ASP A 73 2.94 28.08 -3.42
CA ASP A 73 2.71 29.38 -4.06
C ASP A 73 1.57 30.06 -3.28
N ARG A 74 1.56 31.39 -3.19
CA ARG A 74 0.57 32.14 -2.36
C ARG A 74 -0.89 31.79 -2.68
N GLU A 75 -1.14 31.15 -3.81
CA GLU A 75 -2.48 30.77 -4.28
C GLU A 75 -2.73 29.25 -4.28
N HIS A 76 -1.66 28.44 -4.24
CA HIS A 76 -1.79 26.98 -4.39
C HIS A 76 -0.91 26.23 -3.41
N VAL A 77 -1.44 25.13 -2.87
CA VAL A 77 -0.72 24.18 -2.01
C VAL A 77 -0.83 22.81 -2.65
N ASP A 78 0.30 22.12 -2.80
CA ASP A 78 0.31 20.72 -3.22
C ASP A 78 -0.03 19.83 -2.01
N ILE A 79 -1.17 19.15 -2.07
CA ILE A 79 -1.66 18.25 -1.01
C ILE A 79 -1.35 16.78 -1.30
N GLU A 80 -0.76 16.45 -2.46
CA GLU A 80 -0.45 15.07 -2.86
C GLU A 80 0.45 14.34 -1.84
N PRO A 81 1.51 14.97 -1.27
CA PRO A 81 2.36 14.31 -0.27
C PRO A 81 1.58 13.84 0.96
N PHE A 82 0.65 14.65 1.46
CA PHE A 82 -0.17 14.33 2.64
C PHE A 82 -1.17 13.21 2.37
N ILE A 83 -1.78 13.22 1.18
CA ILE A 83 -2.68 12.14 0.74
C ILE A 83 -1.91 10.83 0.62
N SER A 84 -0.72 10.87 0.04
CA SER A 84 0.15 9.71 -0.14
C SER A 84 0.55 9.11 1.21
N GLU A 85 0.91 9.93 2.19
CA GLU A 85 1.22 9.49 3.55
C GLU A 85 0.03 8.78 4.20
N ILE A 86 -1.17 9.38 4.14
CA ILE A 86 -2.39 8.76 4.69
C ILE A 86 -2.65 7.40 4.05
N ILE A 87 -2.48 7.29 2.73
CA ILE A 87 -2.71 6.04 2.00
C ILE A 87 -1.68 4.99 2.42
N ILE A 88 -0.40 5.33 2.42
CA ILE A 88 0.69 4.40 2.75
C ILE A 88 0.56 3.88 4.17
N ASP A 89 0.25 4.75 5.14
CA ASP A 89 0.10 4.38 6.55
C ASP A 89 -1.06 3.43 6.80
N ASN A 90 -2.09 3.45 5.94
CA ASN A 90 -3.32 2.69 6.15
C ASN A 90 -3.50 1.52 5.18
N LEU A 91 -2.63 1.38 4.17
CA LEU A 91 -2.67 0.22 3.28
C LEU A 91 -1.95 -0.97 3.89
N ASP A 92 -2.66 -2.10 4.00
CA ASP A 92 -2.05 -3.39 4.34
C ASP A 92 -1.16 -3.87 3.20
N THR A 93 0.15 -3.68 3.33
CA THR A 93 1.15 -4.11 2.34
C THR A 93 1.24 -5.63 2.21
N LEU A 94 0.95 -6.36 3.30
CA LEU A 94 1.02 -7.82 3.38
C LEU A 94 -0.33 -8.42 3.80
N TYR A 95 -1.34 -8.28 2.93
CA TYR A 95 -2.65 -8.85 3.20
C TYR A 95 -2.65 -10.38 3.13
N ILE A 96 -3.17 -11.05 4.15
CA ILE A 96 -3.38 -12.49 4.23
C ILE A 96 -4.87 -12.74 4.43
N CYS A 97 -5.51 -13.51 3.54
CA CYS A 97 -6.96 -13.75 3.58
C CYS A 97 -7.42 -14.51 4.85
N SER A 98 -6.56 -15.34 5.43
CA SER A 98 -6.77 -16.08 6.68
C SER A 98 -5.44 -16.52 7.26
N ASN A 99 -5.34 -16.57 8.60
CA ASN A 99 -4.16 -17.11 9.30
C ASN A 99 -3.87 -18.57 8.90
N LYS A 100 -4.90 -19.32 8.51
CA LYS A 100 -4.82 -20.73 8.08
C LYS A 100 -4.71 -20.85 6.54
N CYS A 101 -4.42 -19.78 5.84
CA CYS A 101 -4.28 -19.80 4.39
C CYS A 101 -3.15 -20.74 3.96
N LYS A 102 -3.50 -21.77 3.15
CA LYS A 102 -2.55 -22.77 2.65
C LYS A 102 -1.76 -22.31 1.44
N GLY A 103 -2.14 -21.16 0.85
CA GLY A 103 -1.47 -20.61 -0.32
C GLY A 103 -1.76 -21.36 -1.61
N LEU A 104 -0.82 -21.21 -2.55
CA LEU A 104 -0.81 -21.92 -3.82
C LEU A 104 0.11 -23.14 -3.74
N CYS A 105 -0.23 -24.18 -4.50
CA CYS A 105 0.65 -25.32 -4.68
C CYS A 105 1.91 -24.91 -5.45
N GLY A 106 3.09 -25.22 -4.93
CA GLY A 106 4.37 -24.89 -5.58
C GLY A 106 4.63 -25.60 -6.91
N VAL A 107 3.86 -26.67 -7.22
CA VAL A 107 4.03 -27.48 -8.44
C VAL A 107 3.02 -27.08 -9.52
N CYS A 108 1.72 -27.04 -9.17
CA CYS A 108 0.66 -26.81 -10.16
C CYS A 108 0.02 -25.41 -10.06
N GLY A 109 0.39 -24.60 -9.04
CA GLY A 109 -0.18 -23.26 -8.87
C GLY A 109 -1.63 -23.22 -8.38
N ASN A 110 -2.26 -24.36 -8.11
CA ASN A 110 -3.65 -24.40 -7.65
C ASN A 110 -3.77 -23.85 -6.22
N ASN A 111 -4.89 -23.17 -5.95
CA ASN A 111 -5.19 -22.64 -4.62
C ASN A 111 -5.54 -23.78 -3.66
N MET A 112 -4.64 -24.07 -2.72
CA MET A 112 -4.74 -25.15 -1.75
C MET A 112 -5.86 -24.98 -0.73
N ASN A 113 -6.48 -23.80 -0.67
CA ASN A 113 -7.65 -23.56 0.16
C ASN A 113 -8.94 -24.07 -0.48
N LYS A 114 -8.95 -24.20 -1.83
CA LYS A 114 -10.13 -24.62 -2.60
C LYS A 114 -10.02 -26.07 -3.06
N ILE A 115 -8.85 -26.47 -3.52
CA ILE A 115 -8.61 -27.77 -4.16
C ILE A 115 -7.39 -28.41 -3.53
N LYS A 116 -7.51 -29.64 -3.03
CA LYS A 116 -6.34 -30.44 -2.68
C LYS A 116 -5.78 -31.04 -3.97
N CYS A 117 -4.58 -30.68 -4.34
CA CYS A 117 -3.89 -31.33 -5.45
C CYS A 117 -3.13 -32.57 -4.94
N ASN A 118 -3.00 -33.58 -5.79
CA ASN A 118 -2.18 -34.76 -5.54
C ASN A 118 -0.78 -34.61 -6.13
N CYS A 119 -0.29 -33.38 -6.23
CA CYS A 119 1.11 -33.16 -6.63
C CYS A 119 1.97 -33.70 -5.51
N GLU A 120 2.73 -34.77 -5.78
CA GLU A 120 3.84 -35.13 -4.92
C GLU A 120 4.80 -33.96 -4.88
N GLU A 121 5.24 -33.59 -3.70
CA GLU A 121 6.42 -32.72 -3.55
C GLU A 121 7.61 -33.46 -4.13
N LYS A 122 7.73 -33.43 -5.47
CA LYS A 122 8.98 -33.81 -6.13
C LYS A 122 9.99 -32.87 -5.54
N ASN A 123 10.85 -33.45 -4.70
CA ASN A 123 12.01 -32.82 -4.07
C ASN A 123 12.36 -31.56 -4.84
N LEU A 124 12.06 -30.40 -4.26
CA LEU A 124 12.58 -29.11 -4.74
C LEU A 124 14.07 -29.41 -4.90
N LYS A 125 14.49 -29.62 -6.14
CA LYS A 125 15.89 -29.80 -6.50
C LYS A 125 16.63 -28.76 -5.69
N GLU A 126 17.66 -29.22 -5.01
CA GLU A 126 18.53 -28.48 -4.11
C GLU A 126 18.47 -26.97 -4.36
N SER A 127 18.01 -26.23 -3.36
CA SER A 127 17.97 -24.78 -3.48
C SER A 127 19.27 -24.31 -4.09
N PRO A 128 19.30 -23.36 -5.04
CA PRO A 128 20.54 -22.78 -5.57
C PRO A 128 21.48 -22.30 -4.46
N PHE A 129 20.95 -22.13 -3.27
CA PHE A 129 21.68 -21.71 -2.07
C PHE A 129 22.07 -22.86 -1.13
N SER A 130 21.81 -24.13 -1.49
CA SER A 130 22.19 -25.26 -0.65
C SER A 130 23.70 -25.35 -0.43
N SER A 131 24.50 -24.87 -1.37
CA SER A 131 25.97 -24.77 -1.23
C SER A 131 26.42 -23.77 -0.15
N LEU A 132 25.55 -22.83 0.28
CA LEU A 132 25.91 -21.88 1.35
C LEU A 132 25.93 -22.55 2.74
N SER A 133 25.28 -23.70 2.91
CA SER A 133 25.33 -24.47 4.16
C SER A 133 26.72 -25.08 4.43
N GLN A 134 27.64 -25.05 3.46
CA GLN A 134 29.00 -25.53 3.56
C GLN A 134 29.99 -24.43 3.94
N LEU A 135 29.55 -23.19 4.07
CA LEU A 135 30.37 -22.08 4.54
C LEU A 135 30.33 -22.10 6.06
N ASP A 136 31.41 -22.53 6.67
CA ASP A 136 31.71 -22.34 8.09
C ASP A 136 31.93 -20.83 8.32
N LEU A 137 31.00 -20.18 9.04
CA LEU A 137 31.08 -18.80 9.51
C LEU A 137 31.58 -18.78 10.94
#